data_ca9f8f2c1cf3708bd2c940d89b9a11e3
#
_entry.id   ca9f8f2c1cf3708bd2c940d89b9a11e3
#
_cell.length_a   1.000
_cell.length_b   1.000
_cell.length_c   1.000
_cell.angle_alpha   90.00
_cell.angle_beta   90.00
_cell.angle_gamma   90.00
#
_symmetry.space_group_name_H-M   'P 1'
#
loop_
_entity.id
_entity.type
_entity.pdbx_description
1 polymer ?
#
loop_
_entity_poly.entity_id
_entity_poly.type
_entity_poly.pdbx_seq_one_letter_code
_entity_poly.pdbx_strand_id
1 'polypeptide(L)'
;PGIEISLTGDHSLKKRNMKKLINLMSEFGANFFPKNKFNLPLKMISTEMPVGIFYEAGISAQLKSAVILAGLNSYGNTRIVEKQKSRDHTERMLSENLQSIKVSKNKNKLIQIIGRKFLNPININVPGDPSSAAFFTALTLLNKNSSLLIKNVGLNPTRIGFYKLLKNQGAKIKFKNLKKINNEIRGDIFVKNCKLKAI
;
A
#
# COMPACT_ATOMS: atom_id res chain seq x y z
N PRO A 1 18.88 18.61 17.95
CA PRO A 1 17.64 18.02 18.45
C PRO A 1 16.76 17.66 17.24
N GLY A 2 16.10 16.52 17.32
CA GLY A 2 15.20 16.08 16.25
C GLY A 2 14.02 17.02 16.06
N ILE A 3 13.35 16.93 14.91
CA ILE A 3 12.18 17.75 14.58
C ILE A 3 10.99 17.33 15.44
N GLU A 4 10.33 18.27 16.11
CA GLU A 4 9.06 18.05 16.79
C GLU A 4 7.88 18.23 15.82
N ILE A 5 6.99 17.26 15.77
CA ILE A 5 5.80 17.24 14.91
C ILE A 5 4.56 16.96 15.74
N SER A 6 3.54 17.81 15.64
CA SER A 6 2.22 17.55 16.21
C SER A 6 1.35 16.77 15.23
N LEU A 7 0.89 15.59 15.63
CA LEU A 7 0.05 14.71 14.86
C LEU A 7 -1.39 14.80 15.33
N THR A 8 -2.31 15.10 14.44
CA THR A 8 -3.74 15.19 14.73
C THR A 8 -4.55 14.62 13.57
N GLY A 9 -5.86 14.62 13.66
CA GLY A 9 -6.75 14.14 12.62
C GLY A 9 -8.21 14.48 12.94
N ASP A 10 -9.10 14.05 12.07
CA ASP A 10 -10.54 14.13 12.30
C ASP A 10 -11.00 13.22 13.45
N HIS A 11 -12.28 13.28 13.77
CA HIS A 11 -12.87 12.49 14.86
C HIS A 11 -12.70 10.97 14.65
N SER A 12 -12.79 10.47 13.40
CA SER A 12 -12.61 9.06 13.09
C SER A 12 -11.15 8.63 13.29
N LEU A 13 -10.20 9.42 12.77
CA LEU A 13 -8.77 9.11 12.86
C LEU A 13 -8.26 9.17 14.30
N LYS A 14 -8.76 10.13 15.11
CA LYS A 14 -8.42 10.23 16.54
C LYS A 14 -8.79 9.00 17.35
N LYS A 15 -9.81 8.24 16.94
CA LYS A 15 -10.21 6.98 17.60
C LYS A 15 -9.36 5.78 17.24
N ARG A 16 -8.55 5.86 16.17
CA ARG A 16 -7.75 4.72 15.70
C ARG A 16 -6.55 4.46 16.59
N ASN A 17 -6.33 3.18 16.89
CA ASN A 17 -5.14 2.75 17.62
C ASN A 17 -3.93 2.71 16.67
N MET A 18 -2.92 3.52 16.97
CA MET A 18 -1.67 3.66 16.21
C MET A 18 -0.49 2.90 16.84
N LYS A 19 -0.73 2.05 17.87
CA LYS A 19 0.33 1.39 18.64
C LYS A 19 1.38 0.69 17.75
N LYS A 20 0.93 -0.06 16.74
CA LYS A 20 1.85 -0.78 15.85
C LYS A 20 2.76 0.17 15.06
N LEU A 21 2.22 1.30 14.57
CA LEU A 21 3.00 2.30 13.85
C LEU A 21 3.94 3.05 14.80
N ILE A 22 3.48 3.44 15.98
CA ILE A 22 4.27 4.14 17.00
C ILE A 22 5.46 3.27 17.40
N ASN A 23 5.24 2.01 17.78
CA ASN A 23 6.31 1.09 18.15
C ASN A 23 7.33 0.93 17.01
N LEU A 24 6.83 0.74 15.79
CA LEU A 24 7.67 0.58 14.60
C LEU A 24 8.54 1.82 14.32
N MET A 25 7.97 3.02 14.40
CA MET A 25 8.75 4.25 14.20
C MET A 25 9.73 4.50 15.36
N SER A 26 9.41 4.02 16.57
CA SER A 26 10.35 4.09 17.70
C SER A 26 11.58 3.22 17.50
N GLU A 27 11.50 2.10 16.76
CA GLU A 27 12.67 1.30 16.38
C GLU A 27 13.63 2.09 15.47
N PHE A 28 13.12 3.04 14.68
CA PHE A 28 13.93 3.99 13.90
C PHE A 28 14.45 5.18 14.74
N GLY A 29 14.11 5.25 16.04
CA GLY A 29 14.55 6.28 16.97
C GLY A 29 13.58 7.43 17.19
N ALA A 30 12.35 7.38 16.67
CA ALA A 30 11.33 8.38 16.95
C ALA A 30 10.75 8.22 18.37
N ASN A 31 10.46 9.35 19.04
CA ASN A 31 9.80 9.36 20.33
C ASN A 31 8.40 9.97 20.21
N PHE A 32 7.43 9.40 20.95
CA PHE A 32 6.03 9.84 20.94
C PHE A 32 5.59 10.27 22.33
N PHE A 33 4.80 11.34 22.40
CA PHE A 33 4.27 11.92 23.63
C PHE A 33 2.78 12.24 23.49
N PRO A 34 1.99 12.09 24.60
CA PRO A 34 2.39 11.52 25.90
C PRO A 34 2.79 10.04 25.79
N LYS A 35 3.67 9.58 26.66
CA LYS A 35 4.03 8.16 26.75
C LYS A 35 2.78 7.31 27.01
N ASN A 36 2.77 6.08 26.45
CA ASN A 36 1.68 5.11 26.59
C ASN A 36 0.32 5.55 26.01
N LYS A 37 0.28 6.63 25.24
CA LYS A 37 -0.87 7.01 24.45
C LYS A 37 -0.68 6.54 23.00
N PHE A 38 -1.68 5.86 22.44
CA PHE A 38 -1.61 5.23 21.13
C PHE A 38 -2.66 5.73 20.13
N ASN A 39 -3.29 6.85 20.42
CA ASN A 39 -4.27 7.49 19.55
C ASN A 39 -4.02 9.00 19.50
N LEU A 40 -4.44 9.62 18.41
CA LEU A 40 -4.24 11.07 18.21
C LEU A 40 -5.08 11.92 19.18
N PRO A 41 -4.65 13.16 19.52
CA PRO A 41 -3.41 13.80 19.06
C PRO A 41 -2.17 13.30 19.81
N LEU A 42 -1.03 13.34 19.13
CA LEU A 42 0.28 12.96 19.65
C LEU A 42 1.33 13.97 19.19
N LYS A 43 2.40 14.11 19.96
CA LYS A 43 3.65 14.73 19.51
C LYS A 43 4.64 13.65 19.15
N MET A 44 5.34 13.81 18.05
CA MET A 44 6.46 12.98 17.66
C MET A 44 7.73 13.83 17.63
N ILE A 45 8.79 13.34 18.24
CA ILE A 45 10.13 13.92 18.12
C ILE A 45 10.97 12.94 17.32
N SER A 46 11.45 13.36 16.16
CA SER A 46 12.31 12.54 15.32
C SER A 46 13.72 12.44 15.91
N THR A 47 14.50 11.48 15.43
CA THR A 47 15.94 11.42 15.71
C THR A 47 16.73 12.03 14.56
N GLU A 48 17.94 12.55 14.83
CA GLU A 48 18.89 13.00 13.81
C GLU A 48 19.61 11.83 13.15
N MET A 49 19.70 10.69 13.86
CA MET A 49 20.35 9.48 13.38
C MET A 49 19.38 8.28 13.37
N PRO A 50 18.39 8.25 12.48
CA PRO A 50 17.60 7.05 12.30
C PRO A 50 18.47 5.94 11.73
N VAL A 51 18.43 4.75 12.32
CA VAL A 51 19.19 3.59 11.90
C VAL A 51 18.32 2.56 11.19
N GLY A 52 18.91 1.82 10.25
CA GLY A 52 18.21 0.75 9.57
C GLY A 52 17.86 -0.40 10.51
N ILE A 53 16.70 -1.01 10.30
CA ILE A 53 16.14 -2.09 11.14
C ILE A 53 15.93 -3.38 10.36
N PHE A 54 15.74 -4.47 11.08
CA PHE A 54 15.16 -5.71 10.55
C PHE A 54 13.66 -5.74 10.90
N TYR A 55 12.81 -5.97 9.89
CA TYR A 55 11.36 -6.00 10.07
C TYR A 55 10.75 -7.24 9.42
N GLU A 56 10.02 -8.02 10.19
CA GLU A 56 9.19 -9.10 9.68
C GLU A 56 7.78 -8.55 9.36
N ALA A 57 7.48 -8.42 8.08
CA ALA A 57 6.23 -7.83 7.64
C ALA A 57 5.06 -8.81 7.80
N GLY A 58 4.04 -8.36 8.53
CA GLY A 58 2.73 -9.00 8.55
C GLY A 58 1.89 -8.62 7.32
N ILE A 59 0.58 -8.81 7.43
CA ILE A 59 -0.38 -8.55 6.32
C ILE A 59 -0.60 -7.05 6.03
N SER A 60 -0.11 -6.15 6.88
CA SER A 60 -0.31 -4.70 6.70
C SER A 60 0.67 -4.10 5.71
N ALA A 61 0.21 -3.83 4.51
CA ALA A 61 0.99 -3.09 3.51
C ALA A 61 1.35 -1.67 3.96
N GLN A 62 0.51 -1.03 4.79
CA GLN A 62 0.77 0.31 5.30
C GLN A 62 1.99 0.35 6.24
N LEU A 63 2.10 -0.61 7.17
CA LEU A 63 3.27 -0.72 8.04
C LEU A 63 4.53 -1.04 7.22
N LYS A 64 4.43 -1.96 6.26
CA LYS A 64 5.54 -2.25 5.34
C LYS A 64 5.99 -0.99 4.58
N SER A 65 5.06 -0.21 4.05
CA SER A 65 5.38 1.06 3.38
C SER A 65 6.03 2.07 4.32
N ALA A 66 5.57 2.15 5.57
CA ALA A 66 6.19 3.00 6.59
C ALA A 66 7.66 2.60 6.85
N VAL A 67 7.96 1.30 6.96
CA VAL A 67 9.34 0.80 7.10
C VAL A 67 10.18 1.13 5.87
N ILE A 68 9.64 0.95 4.66
CA ILE A 68 10.36 1.30 3.43
C ILE A 68 10.73 2.79 3.43
N LEU A 69 9.76 3.67 3.67
CA LEU A 69 9.97 5.12 3.65
C LEU A 69 10.91 5.60 4.78
N ALA A 70 10.78 5.05 5.99
CA ALA A 70 11.69 5.34 7.09
C ALA A 70 13.11 4.83 6.79
N GLY A 71 13.23 3.62 6.24
CA GLY A 71 14.51 3.03 5.85
C GLY A 71 15.26 3.84 4.79
N LEU A 72 14.56 4.47 3.85
CA LEU A 72 15.18 5.37 2.86
C LEU A 72 15.88 6.58 3.50
N ASN A 73 15.38 7.02 4.66
CA ASN A 73 15.95 8.15 5.40
C ASN A 73 16.94 7.72 6.50
N SER A 74 17.10 6.42 6.74
CA SER A 74 17.93 5.88 7.81
C SER A 74 19.40 5.72 7.39
N TYR A 75 20.28 5.67 8.35
CA TYR A 75 21.67 5.23 8.12
C TYR A 75 21.72 3.70 8.06
N GLY A 76 22.54 3.18 7.16
CA GLY A 76 22.71 1.73 6.97
C GLY A 76 21.57 1.08 6.16
N ASN A 77 21.34 -0.20 6.43
CA ASN A 77 20.42 -1.03 5.67
C ASN A 77 19.19 -1.41 6.49
N THR A 78 18.00 -1.24 5.93
CA THR A 78 16.77 -1.81 6.45
C THR A 78 16.43 -3.08 5.66
N ARG A 79 16.10 -4.17 6.36
CA ARG A 79 15.73 -5.45 5.76
C ARG A 79 14.31 -5.82 6.15
N ILE A 80 13.47 -6.11 5.16
CA ILE A 80 12.07 -6.50 5.36
C ILE A 80 11.87 -7.90 4.81
N VAL A 81 11.41 -8.83 5.64
CA VAL A 81 11.03 -10.18 5.22
C VAL A 81 9.51 -10.28 5.17
N GLU A 82 8.96 -10.52 3.99
CA GLU A 82 7.51 -10.69 3.78
C GLU A 82 7.20 -12.18 3.59
N LYS A 83 6.66 -12.81 4.64
CA LYS A 83 6.21 -14.22 4.61
C LYS A 83 4.83 -14.37 3.97
N GLN A 84 3.96 -13.40 4.20
CA GLN A 84 2.61 -13.35 3.64
C GLN A 84 2.50 -12.18 2.67
N LYS A 85 2.00 -12.47 1.47
CA LYS A 85 1.90 -11.46 0.42
C LYS A 85 0.92 -10.36 0.80
N SER A 86 1.42 -9.12 0.84
CA SER A 86 0.61 -7.91 0.98
C SER A 86 0.66 -7.05 -0.30
N ARG A 87 -0.01 -5.90 -0.31
CA ARG A 87 0.05 -4.95 -1.45
C ARG A 87 1.47 -4.45 -1.65
N ASP A 88 1.91 -4.34 -2.91
CA ASP A 88 3.29 -4.07 -3.32
C ASP A 88 3.47 -2.75 -4.09
N HIS A 89 2.56 -1.79 -3.89
CA HIS A 89 2.60 -0.51 -4.59
C HIS A 89 3.86 0.30 -4.33
N THR A 90 4.32 0.36 -3.07
CA THR A 90 5.51 1.14 -2.70
C THR A 90 6.77 0.57 -3.35
N GLU A 91 6.93 -0.76 -3.35
CA GLU A 91 8.04 -1.43 -4.01
C GLU A 91 8.03 -1.21 -5.52
N ARG A 92 6.84 -1.24 -6.14
CA ARG A 92 6.70 -0.97 -7.57
C ARG A 92 7.01 0.47 -7.92
N MET A 93 6.53 1.42 -7.12
CA MET A 93 6.81 2.84 -7.29
C MET A 93 8.30 3.15 -7.20
N LEU A 94 9.01 2.48 -6.29
CA LEU A 94 10.43 2.70 -6.07
C LEU A 94 11.34 1.79 -6.91
N SER A 95 10.79 0.91 -7.72
CA SER A 95 11.54 -0.15 -8.42
C SER A 95 12.61 0.34 -9.39
N GLU A 96 12.55 1.58 -9.83
CA GLU A 96 13.56 2.20 -10.69
C GLU A 96 14.76 2.76 -9.90
N ASN A 97 14.66 2.86 -8.58
CA ASN A 97 15.71 3.33 -7.68
C ASN A 97 16.54 2.16 -7.12
N LEU A 98 17.21 1.40 -7.99
CA LEU A 98 17.95 0.18 -7.65
C LEU A 98 19.09 0.39 -6.66
N GLN A 99 19.62 1.61 -6.59
CA GLN A 99 20.63 2.00 -5.60
C GLN A 99 20.05 2.09 -4.17
N SER A 100 18.73 2.26 -4.04
CA SER A 100 18.06 2.47 -2.75
C SER A 100 17.20 1.30 -2.32
N ILE A 101 16.61 0.56 -3.28
CA ILE A 101 15.72 -0.57 -3.00
C ILE A 101 16.05 -1.78 -3.88
N LYS A 102 16.17 -2.94 -3.24
CA LYS A 102 16.34 -4.23 -3.91
C LYS A 102 15.27 -5.20 -3.43
N VAL A 103 14.59 -5.87 -4.35
CA VAL A 103 13.55 -6.85 -4.04
C VAL A 103 13.97 -8.19 -4.62
N SER A 104 14.16 -9.19 -3.77
CA SER A 104 14.42 -10.58 -4.17
C SER A 104 13.28 -11.49 -3.71
N LYS A 105 13.05 -12.57 -4.46
CA LYS A 105 12.03 -13.55 -4.16
C LYS A 105 12.66 -14.94 -4.16
N ASN A 106 12.84 -15.48 -2.97
CA ASN A 106 13.16 -16.89 -2.77
C ASN A 106 11.96 -17.55 -2.07
N LYS A 107 12.20 -18.34 -1.02
CA LYS A 107 11.14 -18.90 -0.18
C LYS A 107 10.23 -17.81 0.40
N ASN A 108 10.83 -16.68 0.82
CA ASN A 108 10.14 -15.46 1.25
C ASN A 108 10.54 -14.30 0.35
N LYS A 109 9.73 -13.26 0.29
CA LYS A 109 10.10 -12.00 -0.36
C LYS A 109 10.98 -11.20 0.60
N LEU A 110 12.18 -10.85 0.16
CA LEU A 110 13.10 -9.98 0.87
C LEU A 110 13.15 -8.63 0.18
N ILE A 111 12.93 -7.56 0.94
CA ILE A 111 13.09 -6.17 0.50
C ILE A 111 14.24 -5.58 1.31
N GLN A 112 15.27 -5.13 0.61
CA GLN A 112 16.42 -4.46 1.20
C GLN A 112 16.40 -2.99 0.80
N ILE A 113 16.47 -2.11 1.79
CA ILE A 113 16.55 -0.66 1.61
C ILE A 113 17.95 -0.22 2.03
N ILE A 114 18.62 0.50 1.15
CA ILE A 114 19.89 1.17 1.42
C ILE A 114 19.55 2.64 1.65
N GLY A 115 19.67 3.08 2.89
CA GLY A 115 19.29 4.42 3.28
C GLY A 115 20.25 5.51 2.80
N ARG A 116 19.79 6.76 2.85
CA ARG A 116 20.57 7.96 2.50
C ARG A 116 21.12 7.96 1.05
N LYS A 117 20.46 7.23 0.15
CA LYS A 117 20.75 7.28 -1.28
C LYS A 117 19.83 8.27 -1.96
N PHE A 118 20.32 8.92 -3.00
CA PHE A 118 19.52 9.80 -3.82
C PHE A 118 18.41 9.02 -4.52
N LEU A 119 17.20 9.56 -4.49
CA LEU A 119 16.05 9.00 -5.22
C LEU A 119 15.83 9.83 -6.48
N ASN A 120 15.70 9.17 -7.62
CA ASN A 120 15.31 9.82 -8.86
C ASN A 120 13.85 10.31 -8.74
N PRO A 121 13.55 11.52 -9.19
CA PRO A 121 12.18 12.02 -9.26
C PRO A 121 11.29 11.08 -10.08
N ILE A 122 10.06 10.87 -9.63
CA ILE A 122 9.11 9.97 -10.28
C ILE A 122 7.86 10.78 -10.67
N ASN A 123 7.52 10.76 -11.96
CA ASN A 123 6.25 11.28 -12.44
C ASN A 123 5.21 10.18 -12.41
N ILE A 124 4.18 10.35 -11.57
CA ILE A 124 3.14 9.34 -11.36
C ILE A 124 1.78 9.89 -11.79
N ASN A 125 1.14 9.19 -12.69
CA ASN A 125 -0.29 9.35 -12.97
C ASN A 125 -1.05 8.29 -12.17
N VAL A 126 -1.78 8.71 -11.14
CA VAL A 126 -2.49 7.81 -10.23
C VAL A 126 -3.76 7.27 -10.93
N PRO A 127 -3.91 5.93 -11.08
CA PRO A 127 -5.14 5.34 -11.62
C PRO A 127 -6.29 5.38 -10.61
N GLY A 128 -7.52 5.15 -11.09
CA GLY A 128 -8.68 4.97 -10.23
C GLY A 128 -8.51 3.80 -9.25
N ASP A 129 -9.09 3.93 -8.05
CA ASP A 129 -9.01 2.87 -7.03
C ASP A 129 -9.96 1.71 -7.36
N PRO A 130 -9.43 0.46 -7.45
CA PRO A 130 -10.27 -0.72 -7.71
C PRO A 130 -11.28 -0.99 -6.59
N SER A 131 -11.03 -0.56 -5.36
CA SER A 131 -11.99 -0.72 -4.25
C SER A 131 -13.19 0.21 -4.42
N SER A 132 -12.98 1.46 -4.84
CA SER A 132 -14.06 2.39 -5.18
C SER A 132 -14.85 1.89 -6.41
N ALA A 133 -14.16 1.39 -7.43
CA ALA A 133 -14.78 0.81 -8.61
C ALA A 133 -15.62 -0.45 -8.31
N ALA A 134 -15.34 -1.16 -7.22
CA ALA A 134 -16.08 -2.34 -6.79
C ALA A 134 -17.54 -2.03 -6.46
N PHE A 135 -17.84 -0.88 -5.86
CA PHE A 135 -19.22 -0.46 -5.58
C PHE A 135 -20.05 -0.32 -6.85
N PHE A 136 -19.51 0.36 -7.86
CA PHE A 136 -20.18 0.51 -9.16
C PHE A 136 -20.28 -0.81 -9.92
N THR A 137 -19.28 -1.69 -9.77
CA THR A 137 -19.32 -3.05 -10.32
C THR A 137 -20.47 -3.85 -9.71
N ALA A 138 -20.60 -3.85 -8.38
CA ALA A 138 -21.69 -4.53 -7.69
C ALA A 138 -23.06 -3.96 -8.09
N LEU A 139 -23.21 -2.63 -8.10
CA LEU A 139 -24.43 -1.97 -8.53
C LEU A 139 -24.83 -2.40 -9.94
N THR A 140 -23.89 -2.44 -10.89
CA THR A 140 -24.18 -2.86 -12.27
C THR A 140 -24.58 -4.33 -12.34
N LEU A 141 -23.97 -5.21 -11.56
CA LEU A 141 -24.34 -6.64 -11.55
C LEU A 141 -25.75 -6.86 -11.01
N LEU A 142 -26.20 -6.05 -10.05
CA LEU A 142 -27.51 -6.15 -9.42
C LEU A 142 -28.64 -5.54 -10.26
N ASN A 143 -28.36 -4.51 -11.06
CA ASN A 143 -29.37 -3.84 -11.89
C ASN A 143 -29.62 -4.61 -13.19
N LYS A 144 -30.89 -4.88 -13.49
CA LYS A 144 -31.31 -5.52 -14.76
C LYS A 144 -30.92 -4.66 -15.96
N ASN A 145 -30.56 -5.31 -17.07
CA ASN A 145 -30.27 -4.70 -18.37
C ASN A 145 -29.16 -3.62 -18.33
N SER A 146 -28.28 -3.64 -17.33
CA SER A 146 -27.23 -2.65 -17.16
C SER A 146 -25.88 -3.11 -17.65
N SER A 147 -25.07 -2.15 -18.10
CA SER A 147 -23.65 -2.34 -18.37
C SER A 147 -22.89 -1.05 -18.02
N LEU A 148 -21.62 -1.19 -17.64
CA LEU A 148 -20.78 -0.06 -17.23
C LEU A 148 -19.34 -0.29 -17.69
N LEU A 149 -18.68 0.76 -18.14
CA LEU A 149 -17.25 0.82 -18.40
C LEU A 149 -16.61 1.81 -17.43
N ILE A 150 -15.81 1.31 -16.49
CA ILE A 150 -15.05 2.12 -15.55
C ILE A 150 -13.63 2.24 -16.10
N LYS A 151 -13.22 3.47 -16.47
CA LYS A 151 -11.95 3.71 -17.17
C LYS A 151 -10.78 3.93 -16.20
N ASN A 152 -9.57 3.58 -16.67
CA ASN A 152 -8.29 3.87 -16.03
C ASN A 152 -8.22 3.45 -14.56
N VAL A 153 -8.58 2.22 -14.24
CA VAL A 153 -8.53 1.64 -12.89
C VAL A 153 -7.22 0.90 -12.68
N GLY A 154 -6.65 0.99 -11.47
CA GLY A 154 -5.50 0.19 -11.06
C GLY A 154 -5.85 -1.29 -10.95
N LEU A 155 -5.14 -2.15 -11.70
CA LEU A 155 -5.41 -3.59 -11.77
C LEU A 155 -4.26 -4.41 -11.17
N ASN A 156 -3.63 -3.89 -10.12
CA ASN A 156 -2.62 -4.64 -9.38
C ASN A 156 -3.18 -6.00 -8.93
N PRO A 157 -2.49 -7.12 -9.21
CA PRO A 157 -2.96 -8.46 -8.84
C PRO A 157 -3.26 -8.65 -7.35
N THR A 158 -2.68 -7.84 -6.48
CA THR A 158 -2.94 -7.85 -5.03
C THR A 158 -4.21 -7.10 -4.62
N ARG A 159 -4.84 -6.37 -5.56
CA ARG A 159 -6.01 -5.52 -5.31
C ARG A 159 -7.30 -6.00 -6.00
N ILE A 160 -7.20 -6.90 -6.96
CA ILE A 160 -8.32 -7.33 -7.80
C ILE A 160 -8.98 -8.63 -7.34
N GLY A 161 -8.80 -9.04 -6.09
CA GLY A 161 -9.37 -10.26 -5.52
C GLY A 161 -10.91 -10.31 -5.64
N PHE A 162 -11.60 -9.21 -5.34
CA PHE A 162 -13.04 -9.06 -5.50
C PHE A 162 -13.50 -9.40 -6.93
N TYR A 163 -12.86 -8.84 -7.95
CA TYR A 163 -13.21 -9.10 -9.35
C TYR A 163 -12.95 -10.55 -9.76
N LYS A 164 -11.86 -11.15 -9.25
CA LYS A 164 -11.57 -12.57 -9.49
C LYS A 164 -12.64 -13.47 -8.89
N LEU A 165 -13.03 -13.19 -7.64
CA LEU A 165 -14.10 -13.93 -6.97
C LEU A 165 -15.39 -13.87 -7.78
N LEU A 166 -15.85 -12.67 -8.14
CA LEU A 166 -17.07 -12.50 -8.94
C LEU A 166 -16.99 -13.19 -10.30
N LYS A 167 -15.85 -13.15 -10.98
CA LYS A 167 -15.65 -13.87 -12.25
C LYS A 167 -15.79 -15.38 -12.07
N ASN A 168 -15.25 -15.94 -10.98
CA ASN A 168 -15.43 -17.37 -10.66
C ASN A 168 -16.90 -17.73 -10.42
N GLN A 169 -17.71 -16.77 -9.95
CA GLN A 169 -19.17 -16.92 -9.79
C GLN A 169 -19.94 -16.65 -11.10
N GLY A 170 -19.26 -16.49 -12.22
CA GLY A 170 -19.87 -16.28 -13.53
C GLY A 170 -20.17 -14.82 -13.89
N ALA A 171 -19.67 -13.85 -13.10
CA ALA A 171 -19.86 -12.44 -13.42
C ALA A 171 -19.26 -12.07 -14.79
N LYS A 172 -20.04 -11.34 -15.60
CA LYS A 172 -19.60 -10.82 -16.90
C LYS A 172 -18.74 -9.58 -16.72
N ILE A 173 -17.50 -9.80 -16.26
CA ILE A 173 -16.47 -8.77 -16.04
C ILE A 173 -15.31 -9.01 -17.01
N LYS A 174 -14.91 -7.97 -17.76
CA LYS A 174 -13.76 -7.98 -18.66
C LYS A 174 -12.83 -6.83 -18.34
N PHE A 175 -11.53 -7.10 -18.23
CA PHE A 175 -10.51 -6.06 -18.20
C PHE A 175 -10.09 -5.73 -19.64
N LYS A 176 -10.12 -4.44 -20.00
CA LYS A 176 -9.83 -3.93 -21.33
C LYS A 176 -8.69 -2.91 -21.27
N ASN A 177 -8.07 -2.60 -22.41
CA ASN A 177 -7.08 -1.53 -22.55
C ASN A 177 -5.96 -1.61 -21.50
N LEU A 178 -5.47 -2.83 -21.24
CA LEU A 178 -4.42 -3.08 -20.25
C LEU A 178 -3.12 -2.39 -20.64
N LYS A 179 -2.56 -1.62 -19.71
CA LYS A 179 -1.26 -0.95 -19.85
C LYS A 179 -0.44 -1.16 -18.58
N LYS A 180 0.88 -1.19 -18.72
CA LYS A 180 1.81 -1.17 -17.60
C LYS A 180 2.50 0.19 -17.57
N ILE A 181 2.27 0.98 -16.53
CA ILE A 181 2.85 2.32 -16.35
C ILE A 181 3.44 2.38 -14.94
N ASN A 182 4.69 2.83 -14.79
CA ASN A 182 5.44 2.86 -13.52
C ASN A 182 5.36 1.52 -12.76
N ASN A 183 5.57 0.41 -13.47
CA ASN A 183 5.45 -0.96 -12.95
C ASN A 183 4.07 -1.37 -12.39
N GLU A 184 3.03 -0.53 -12.53
CA GLU A 184 1.66 -0.85 -12.17
C GLU A 184 0.81 -1.16 -13.40
N ILE A 185 0.00 -2.22 -13.27
CA ILE A 185 -0.98 -2.58 -14.29
C ILE A 185 -2.23 -1.73 -14.08
N ARG A 186 -2.70 -1.10 -15.14
CA ARG A 186 -3.98 -0.38 -15.19
C ARG A 186 -4.76 -0.72 -16.43
N GLY A 187 -6.04 -0.46 -16.43
CA GLY A 187 -6.93 -0.70 -17.56
C GLY A 187 -8.35 -0.30 -17.23
N ASP A 188 -9.26 -0.70 -18.12
CA ASP A 188 -10.69 -0.42 -17.96
C ASP A 188 -11.40 -1.68 -17.46
N ILE A 189 -12.40 -1.51 -16.60
CA ILE A 189 -13.26 -2.59 -16.11
C ILE A 189 -14.61 -2.48 -16.82
N PHE A 190 -14.90 -3.41 -17.70
CA PHE A 190 -16.24 -3.54 -18.32
C PHE A 190 -17.04 -4.57 -17.52
N VAL A 191 -18.25 -4.18 -17.12
CA VAL A 191 -19.20 -5.02 -16.38
C VAL A 191 -20.53 -5.03 -17.11
N LYS A 192 -21.16 -6.19 -17.15
CA LYS A 192 -22.56 -6.33 -17.65
C LYS A 192 -23.36 -7.16 -16.65
N ASN A 193 -24.60 -6.77 -16.42
CA ASN A 193 -25.53 -7.52 -15.58
C ASN A 193 -25.61 -9.00 -16.02
N CYS A 194 -25.63 -9.89 -15.06
CA CYS A 194 -25.82 -11.32 -15.26
C CYS A 194 -26.23 -11.99 -13.94
N LYS A 195 -26.83 -13.15 -14.04
CA LYS A 195 -27.11 -14.00 -12.88
C LYS A 195 -25.78 -14.60 -12.38
N LEU A 196 -25.49 -14.41 -11.10
CA LEU A 196 -24.32 -15.05 -10.44
C LEU A 196 -24.69 -16.46 -9.99
N LYS A 197 -23.70 -17.34 -9.98
CA LYS A 197 -23.83 -18.68 -9.37
C LYS A 197 -23.57 -18.56 -7.86
N ALA A 198 -24.38 -19.24 -7.06
CA ALA A 198 -24.07 -19.41 -5.64
C ALA A 198 -22.76 -20.19 -5.46
N ILE A 199 -22.06 -19.93 -4.36
CA ILE A 199 -20.89 -20.71 -3.93
C ILE A 199 -21.39 -21.92 -3.19
#